data_c44462e2a0882687ac97252465dc785a
#
_entry.id   c44462e2a0882687ac97252465dc785a
#
_cell.length_a   1.000
_cell.length_b   1.000
_cell.length_c   1.000
_cell.angle_alpha   90.00
_cell.angle_beta   90.00
_cell.angle_gamma   90.00
#
_symmetry.space_group_name_H-M   'P 1'
#
loop_
_entity.id
_entity.type
_entity.pdbx_description
1 polymer ?
#
loop_
_entity_poly.entity_id
_entity_poly.type
_entity_poly.pdbx_seq_one_letter_code
_entity_poly.pdbx_strand_id
1 'polypeptide(L)'
;MTKKQFPKITKQELERMDRALGLEVEARDPFNRYITFDNIRHFAYGIGDINPLYSDEEYANSTIWAGPVAPPSFLFSCFGRGAPQGLKGIHAMWTGASFEIHRPLTAGTKIFGTVALTGMEPKNTKFAALSILQEHTYTFRNLSNNVLANVKEWHMRTERDKARKRNKYENLRPATYTPSEIEKIYSEYDKEIIRGSNPRYWDDVIVGEKLAPVIKGPLRVTDNVAWKIGWGFRPFTYAHKLGVEYYKKHPMAYITNDSGIPDTSERVHWDPQFAQLVGVPSSYDFGPQRVAWLCQVLTNWMGDEGFITKFWSEVRRFNLVGDTHWLEGKVLKKEKHHDKHLVTIELWGKDQREEQTITGGATVELPLRK
;
A
#
# COMPACT_ATOMS: atom_id res chain seq x y z
N MET A 1 -25.22 12.60 -26.44
CA MET A 1 -23.96 12.33 -25.70
C MET A 1 -23.03 11.52 -26.59
N THR A 2 -21.98 12.13 -27.11
CA THR A 2 -20.95 11.43 -27.91
C THR A 2 -20.27 10.37 -27.03
N LYS A 3 -20.30 9.09 -27.44
CA LYS A 3 -19.61 8.00 -26.74
C LYS A 3 -18.13 8.36 -26.63
N LYS A 4 -17.67 8.70 -25.43
CA LYS A 4 -16.26 8.98 -25.13
C LYS A 4 -15.45 7.73 -25.50
N GLN A 5 -14.66 7.81 -26.55
CA GLN A 5 -13.80 6.70 -26.99
C GLN A 5 -12.60 6.64 -26.04
N PHE A 6 -12.48 5.56 -25.29
CA PHE A 6 -11.33 5.38 -24.37
C PHE A 6 -10.08 4.93 -25.13
N PRO A 7 -8.89 5.37 -24.72
CA PRO A 7 -7.62 4.93 -25.31
C PRO A 7 -7.48 3.42 -25.31
N LYS A 8 -6.75 2.92 -26.31
CA LYS A 8 -6.43 1.50 -26.49
C LYS A 8 -4.93 1.27 -26.30
N ILE A 9 -4.57 0.05 -25.90
CA ILE A 9 -3.19 -0.40 -25.85
C ILE A 9 -2.73 -0.65 -27.30
N THR A 10 -1.78 0.16 -27.79
CA THR A 10 -1.27 0.05 -29.14
C THR A 10 0.14 -0.53 -29.15
N LYS A 11 0.50 -1.20 -30.25
CA LYS A 11 1.86 -1.74 -30.45
C LYS A 11 2.93 -0.64 -30.33
N GLN A 12 2.68 0.53 -30.94
CA GLN A 12 3.59 1.69 -30.88
C GLN A 12 3.86 2.15 -29.42
N GLU A 13 2.81 2.20 -28.59
CA GLU A 13 2.96 2.59 -27.19
C GLU A 13 3.74 1.52 -26.40
N LEU A 14 3.53 0.24 -26.66
CA LEU A 14 4.28 -0.86 -26.04
C LEU A 14 5.77 -0.78 -26.44
N GLU A 15 6.08 -0.61 -27.71
CA GLU A 15 7.45 -0.45 -28.20
C GLU A 15 8.15 0.79 -27.62
N ARG A 16 7.40 1.88 -27.42
CA ARG A 16 7.93 3.07 -26.75
C ARG A 16 8.29 2.78 -25.29
N MET A 17 7.50 2.01 -24.61
CA MET A 17 7.74 1.64 -23.22
C MET A 17 8.87 0.62 -23.07
N ASP A 18 9.00 -0.32 -24.01
CA ASP A 18 10.13 -1.26 -24.06
C ASP A 18 11.47 -0.51 -24.12
N ARG A 19 11.53 0.58 -24.89
CA ARG A 19 12.74 1.44 -24.93
C ARG A 19 13.02 2.19 -23.63
N ALA A 20 12.02 2.33 -22.75
CA ALA A 20 12.17 2.96 -21.44
C ALA A 20 12.45 1.97 -20.31
N LEU A 21 12.44 0.65 -20.60
CA LEU A 21 12.74 -0.37 -19.60
C LEU A 21 14.16 -0.18 -19.03
N GLY A 22 14.25 -0.21 -17.72
CA GLY A 22 15.50 -0.08 -16.99
C GLY A 22 16.08 1.34 -16.90
N LEU A 23 15.49 2.33 -17.59
CA LEU A 23 15.93 3.72 -17.44
C LEU A 23 15.56 4.25 -16.07
N GLU A 24 16.57 4.44 -15.24
CA GLU A 24 16.43 5.00 -13.90
C GLU A 24 16.37 6.52 -13.97
N VAL A 25 15.39 7.13 -13.35
CA VAL A 25 15.19 8.57 -13.27
C VAL A 25 14.96 9.02 -11.84
N GLU A 26 15.27 10.27 -11.51
CA GLU A 26 14.99 10.83 -10.19
C GLU A 26 13.47 10.82 -9.92
N ALA A 27 13.09 10.30 -8.75
CA ALA A 27 11.73 10.36 -8.22
C ALA A 27 11.48 11.77 -7.66
N ARG A 28 10.90 12.65 -8.47
CA ARG A 28 10.71 14.08 -8.17
C ARG A 28 9.50 14.31 -7.27
N ASP A 29 9.57 15.35 -6.47
CA ASP A 29 8.47 15.84 -5.60
C ASP A 29 7.82 14.72 -4.76
N PRO A 30 8.58 13.91 -4.00
CA PRO A 30 8.00 13.02 -3.01
C PRO A 30 7.31 13.85 -1.92
N PHE A 31 6.30 13.28 -1.27
CA PHE A 31 5.66 13.97 -0.15
C PHE A 31 6.64 14.14 1.01
N ASN A 32 7.35 13.08 1.39
CA ASN A 32 8.38 13.12 2.40
C ASN A 32 9.78 12.95 1.78
N ARG A 33 10.65 13.94 2.01
CA ARG A 33 12.10 13.90 1.70
C ARG A 33 12.95 13.68 2.94
N TYR A 34 12.38 13.91 4.11
CA TYR A 34 12.99 13.70 5.41
C TYR A 34 12.08 12.80 6.23
N ILE A 35 12.66 11.82 6.88
CA ILE A 35 11.96 11.06 7.90
C ILE A 35 12.01 11.90 9.18
N THR A 36 10.86 12.24 9.74
CA THR A 36 10.75 12.99 10.99
C THR A 36 9.81 12.23 11.92
N PHE A 37 9.88 12.49 13.22
CA PHE A 37 8.93 11.93 14.16
C PHE A 37 7.49 12.24 13.75
N ASP A 38 7.21 13.49 13.38
CA ASP A 38 5.85 13.89 13.00
C ASP A 38 5.31 13.11 11.80
N ASN A 39 6.10 12.92 10.73
CA ASN A 39 5.59 12.20 9.58
C ASN A 39 5.51 10.69 9.79
N ILE A 40 6.34 10.10 10.64
CA ILE A 40 6.18 8.71 11.10
C ILE A 40 4.86 8.58 11.85
N ARG A 41 4.61 9.45 12.84
CA ARG A 41 3.40 9.47 13.66
C ARG A 41 2.14 9.70 12.82
N HIS A 42 2.16 10.66 11.88
CA HIS A 42 1.02 10.91 10.99
C HIS A 42 0.73 9.69 10.09
N PHE A 43 1.77 9.00 9.63
CA PHE A 43 1.61 7.77 8.86
C PHE A 43 0.98 6.67 9.71
N ALA A 44 1.49 6.46 10.93
CA ALA A 44 0.95 5.48 11.87
C ALA A 44 -0.54 5.75 12.16
N TYR A 45 -0.91 6.99 12.45
CA TYR A 45 -2.33 7.38 12.65
C TYR A 45 -3.17 7.16 11.39
N GLY A 46 -2.59 7.39 10.20
CA GLY A 46 -3.26 7.16 8.92
C GLY A 46 -3.60 5.71 8.63
N ILE A 47 -2.92 4.76 9.25
CA ILE A 47 -3.19 3.33 9.15
C ILE A 47 -3.82 2.74 10.43
N GLY A 48 -4.06 3.57 11.46
CA GLY A 48 -4.58 3.14 12.74
C GLY A 48 -3.61 2.24 13.50
N ASP A 49 -2.32 2.54 13.46
CA ASP A 49 -1.26 1.85 14.22
C ASP A 49 -0.96 2.67 15.49
N ILE A 50 -1.11 2.03 16.64
CA ILE A 50 -0.88 2.65 17.96
C ILE A 50 0.43 2.17 18.60
N ASN A 51 1.33 1.54 17.84
CA ASN A 51 2.63 1.12 18.35
C ASN A 51 3.41 2.35 18.87
N PRO A 52 3.84 2.37 20.14
CA PRO A 52 4.52 3.51 20.73
C PRO A 52 5.85 3.84 20.04
N LEU A 53 6.49 2.88 19.37
CA LEU A 53 7.69 3.12 18.56
C LEU A 53 7.47 4.24 17.51
N TYR A 54 6.22 4.45 17.06
CA TYR A 54 5.86 5.41 16.02
C TYR A 54 5.22 6.69 16.56
N SER A 55 4.70 6.65 17.78
CA SER A 55 3.85 7.73 18.32
C SER A 55 4.33 8.34 19.63
N ASP A 56 5.35 7.76 20.28
CA ASP A 56 5.95 8.22 21.52
C ASP A 56 7.47 8.35 21.36
N GLU A 57 7.96 9.59 21.38
CA GLU A 57 9.38 9.88 21.14
C GLU A 57 10.27 9.44 22.31
N GLU A 58 9.80 9.54 23.56
CA GLU A 58 10.55 9.08 24.73
C GLU A 58 10.71 7.56 24.71
N TYR A 59 9.60 6.87 24.40
CA TYR A 59 9.63 5.43 24.22
C TYR A 59 10.61 5.03 23.11
N ALA A 60 10.51 5.62 21.93
CA ALA A 60 11.39 5.32 20.80
C ALA A 60 12.87 5.57 21.09
N ASN A 61 13.19 6.64 21.84
CA ASN A 61 14.54 6.94 22.30
C ASN A 61 15.10 5.89 23.29
N SER A 62 14.23 5.20 24.02
CA SER A 62 14.63 4.15 24.97
C SER A 62 14.90 2.79 24.31
N THR A 63 14.57 2.62 23.04
CA THR A 63 14.78 1.37 22.30
C THR A 63 16.21 1.23 21.76
N ILE A 64 16.53 0.05 21.21
CA ILE A 64 17.83 -0.19 20.54
C ILE A 64 18.08 0.76 19.35
N TRP A 65 17.05 1.39 18.84
CA TRP A 65 17.12 2.34 17.71
C TRP A 65 17.58 3.73 18.14
N ALA A 66 17.51 4.04 19.44
CA ALA A 66 17.82 5.36 20.02
C ALA A 66 17.09 6.51 19.32
N GLY A 67 15.85 6.27 18.89
CA GLY A 67 14.98 7.23 18.22
C GLY A 67 13.87 6.58 17.39
N PRO A 68 12.93 7.40 16.88
CA PRO A 68 11.82 6.90 16.06
C PRO A 68 12.29 6.26 14.76
N VAL A 69 11.71 5.08 14.46
CA VAL A 69 11.96 4.29 13.24
C VAL A 69 10.64 4.07 12.54
N ALA A 70 10.57 4.41 11.26
CA ALA A 70 9.36 4.21 10.49
C ALA A 70 9.17 2.74 10.07
N PRO A 71 7.92 2.25 9.99
CA PRO A 71 7.65 0.94 9.42
C PRO A 71 8.00 0.92 7.91
N PRO A 72 8.35 -0.24 7.32
CA PRO A 72 8.72 -0.33 5.90
C PRO A 72 7.69 0.29 4.96
N SER A 73 6.40 0.14 5.27
CA SER A 73 5.29 0.70 4.47
C SER A 73 5.27 2.24 4.44
N PHE A 74 5.97 2.92 5.35
CA PHE A 74 6.15 4.38 5.31
C PHE A 74 6.77 4.86 3.99
N LEU A 75 7.57 4.02 3.32
CA LEU A 75 8.16 4.35 2.02
C LEU A 75 7.13 4.73 0.95
N PHE A 76 5.88 4.30 1.08
CA PHE A 76 4.81 4.79 0.21
C PHE A 76 4.63 6.31 0.24
N SER A 77 4.94 6.96 1.35
CA SER A 77 4.90 8.42 1.49
C SER A 77 6.13 9.11 0.87
N CYS A 78 7.18 8.34 0.55
CA CYS A 78 8.41 8.82 -0.07
C CYS A 78 8.44 8.62 -1.60
N PHE A 79 7.40 8.01 -2.19
CA PHE A 79 7.30 7.83 -3.63
C PHE A 79 7.16 9.18 -4.34
N GLY A 80 8.05 9.45 -5.28
CA GLY A 80 8.02 10.64 -6.10
C GLY A 80 7.38 10.42 -7.47
N ARG A 81 7.32 11.51 -8.25
CA ARG A 81 6.88 11.52 -9.64
C ARG A 81 8.06 11.28 -10.58
N GLY A 82 7.79 10.82 -11.79
CA GLY A 82 8.80 10.72 -12.85
C GLY A 82 8.92 9.34 -13.47
N ALA A 83 8.33 8.32 -12.86
CA ALA A 83 8.31 6.98 -13.45
C ALA A 83 7.79 7.02 -14.89
N PRO A 84 8.47 6.40 -15.85
CA PRO A 84 8.00 6.28 -17.23
C PRO A 84 6.78 5.35 -17.25
N GLN A 85 5.59 5.92 -17.04
CA GLN A 85 4.36 5.12 -16.91
C GLN A 85 3.80 4.67 -18.27
N GLY A 86 3.97 5.44 -19.34
CA GLY A 86 3.34 5.16 -20.64
C GLY A 86 1.83 4.92 -20.56
N LEU A 87 1.23 4.33 -21.58
CA LEU A 87 -0.18 3.90 -21.63
C LEU A 87 -1.15 4.99 -21.13
N LYS A 88 -1.00 6.21 -21.63
CA LYS A 88 -1.79 7.38 -21.20
C LYS A 88 -3.29 7.12 -21.37
N GLY A 89 -4.07 7.37 -20.30
CA GLY A 89 -5.51 7.18 -20.27
C GLY A 89 -5.98 5.73 -20.17
N ILE A 90 -5.07 4.75 -20.20
CA ILE A 90 -5.36 3.36 -19.86
C ILE A 90 -5.47 3.23 -18.35
N HIS A 91 -6.51 2.55 -17.88
CA HIS A 91 -6.73 2.35 -16.45
C HIS A 91 -5.54 1.64 -15.80
N ALA A 92 -5.09 2.14 -14.67
CA ALA A 92 -4.03 1.55 -13.85
C ALA A 92 -4.64 1.12 -12.51
N MET A 93 -4.81 -0.18 -12.31
CA MET A 93 -5.15 -0.73 -11.00
C MET A 93 -3.87 -1.11 -10.27
N TRP A 94 -3.65 -0.50 -9.14
CA TRP A 94 -2.56 -0.90 -8.26
C TRP A 94 -2.84 -2.30 -7.69
N THR A 95 -1.89 -3.23 -7.79
CA THR A 95 -2.12 -4.64 -7.49
C THR A 95 -1.17 -5.23 -6.46
N GLY A 96 -0.16 -4.50 -6.04
CA GLY A 96 0.75 -4.99 -5.02
C GLY A 96 2.08 -4.28 -4.99
N ALA A 97 2.90 -4.65 -4.01
CA ALA A 97 4.27 -4.19 -3.86
C ALA A 97 5.16 -5.25 -3.20
N SER A 98 6.48 -5.12 -3.40
CA SER A 98 7.47 -5.81 -2.58
C SER A 98 8.53 -4.83 -2.11
N PHE A 99 9.01 -5.06 -0.91
CA PHE A 99 10.02 -4.27 -0.21
C PHE A 99 11.21 -5.15 0.10
N GLU A 100 12.39 -4.67 -0.20
CA GLU A 100 13.65 -5.20 0.28
C GLU A 100 14.33 -4.10 1.09
N ILE A 101 14.38 -4.28 2.41
CA ILE A 101 14.85 -3.28 3.35
C ILE A 101 16.26 -3.64 3.79
N HIS A 102 17.18 -2.72 3.57
CA HIS A 102 18.61 -2.94 3.89
C HIS A 102 19.04 -2.22 5.17
N ARG A 103 18.31 -1.16 5.57
CA ARG A 103 18.64 -0.33 6.73
C ARG A 103 17.35 0.20 7.37
N PRO A 104 17.35 0.44 8.69
CA PRO A 104 16.21 1.06 9.36
C PRO A 104 15.95 2.47 8.83
N LEU A 105 14.67 2.85 8.80
CA LEU A 105 14.20 4.14 8.34
C LEU A 105 14.09 5.09 9.54
N THR A 106 15.24 5.57 10.03
CA THR A 106 15.32 6.37 11.27
C THR A 106 14.96 7.84 11.04
N ALA A 107 14.34 8.47 12.03
CA ALA A 107 14.10 9.92 12.05
C ALA A 107 15.43 10.69 11.88
N GLY A 108 15.37 11.86 11.22
CA GLY A 108 16.56 12.64 10.83
C GLY A 108 17.15 12.24 9.47
N THR A 109 16.74 11.11 8.90
CA THR A 109 17.28 10.65 7.61
C THR A 109 16.64 11.43 6.46
N LYS A 110 17.47 11.99 5.57
CA LYS A 110 17.05 12.50 4.27
C LYS A 110 17.04 11.37 3.25
N ILE A 111 15.92 11.24 2.53
CA ILE A 111 15.71 10.18 1.53
C ILE A 111 15.73 10.76 0.13
N PHE A 112 16.44 10.10 -0.77
CA PHE A 112 16.41 10.30 -2.22
C PHE A 112 15.89 9.04 -2.88
N GLY A 113 14.94 9.21 -3.79
CA GLY A 113 14.40 8.12 -4.57
C GLY A 113 14.77 8.24 -6.04
N THR A 114 15.12 7.13 -6.65
CA THR A 114 15.10 6.96 -8.10
C THR A 114 14.02 5.94 -8.46
N VAL A 115 13.53 5.97 -9.69
CA VAL A 115 12.49 5.04 -10.17
C VAL A 115 12.75 4.62 -11.60
N ALA A 116 12.56 3.34 -11.89
CA ALA A 116 12.62 2.77 -13.23
C ALA A 116 11.37 1.93 -13.52
N LEU A 117 10.97 1.89 -14.79
CA LEU A 117 10.06 0.85 -15.28
C LEU A 117 10.91 -0.42 -15.46
N THR A 118 10.66 -1.45 -14.64
CA THR A 118 11.49 -2.66 -14.60
C THR A 118 10.82 -3.90 -15.20
N GLY A 119 9.51 -3.80 -15.48
CA GLY A 119 8.80 -4.91 -16.12
C GLY A 119 7.54 -4.48 -16.85
N MET A 120 7.26 -5.20 -17.94
CA MET A 120 6.01 -5.13 -18.69
C MET A 120 5.66 -6.54 -19.17
N GLU A 121 4.62 -7.12 -18.61
CA GLU A 121 4.19 -8.46 -18.96
C GLU A 121 2.75 -8.45 -19.47
N PRO A 122 2.50 -8.90 -20.72
CA PRO A 122 1.14 -9.14 -21.19
C PRO A 122 0.46 -10.25 -20.37
N LYS A 123 -0.73 -9.98 -19.89
CA LYS A 123 -1.56 -10.91 -19.13
C LYS A 123 -2.93 -11.06 -19.78
N ASN A 124 -3.37 -12.30 -19.97
CA ASN A 124 -4.76 -12.59 -20.26
C ASN A 124 -5.53 -12.72 -18.95
N THR A 125 -6.33 -11.74 -18.62
CA THR A 125 -7.08 -11.72 -17.36
C THR A 125 -8.55 -12.03 -17.56
N LYS A 126 -9.18 -12.62 -16.53
CA LYS A 126 -10.66 -12.78 -16.49
C LYS A 126 -11.40 -11.46 -16.51
N PHE A 127 -10.74 -10.36 -16.15
CA PHE A 127 -11.30 -9.01 -16.07
C PHE A 127 -11.25 -8.27 -17.42
N ALA A 128 -10.16 -8.44 -18.19
CA ALA A 128 -9.98 -7.86 -19.51
C ALA A 128 -9.17 -8.80 -20.41
N ALA A 129 -9.52 -8.91 -21.70
CA ALA A 129 -8.89 -9.87 -22.59
C ALA A 129 -7.36 -9.67 -22.69
N LEU A 130 -6.92 -8.42 -22.88
CA LEU A 130 -5.51 -8.04 -22.86
C LEU A 130 -5.30 -7.03 -21.73
N SER A 131 -4.37 -7.34 -20.86
CA SER A 131 -3.89 -6.45 -19.79
C SER A 131 -2.38 -6.45 -19.80
N ILE A 132 -1.76 -5.39 -19.29
CA ILE A 132 -0.31 -5.33 -19.11
C ILE A 132 -0.03 -5.19 -17.63
N LEU A 133 0.73 -6.13 -17.06
CA LEU A 133 1.29 -5.98 -15.73
C LEU A 133 2.54 -5.12 -15.86
N GLN A 134 2.50 -3.92 -15.30
CA GLN A 134 3.64 -3.00 -15.21
C GLN A 134 4.30 -3.14 -13.86
N GLU A 135 5.63 -3.24 -13.84
CA GLU A 135 6.44 -3.18 -12.63
C GLU A 135 7.29 -1.92 -12.64
N HIS A 136 7.29 -1.18 -11.54
CA HIS A 136 8.23 -0.08 -11.29
C HIS A 136 9.05 -0.40 -10.04
N THR A 137 10.36 -0.14 -10.13
CA THR A 137 11.26 -0.28 -8.99
C THR A 137 11.71 1.11 -8.53
N TYR A 138 11.51 1.40 -7.27
CA TYR A 138 12.07 2.55 -6.56
C TYR A 138 13.29 2.11 -5.77
N THR A 139 14.40 2.85 -5.89
CA THR A 139 15.58 2.69 -5.05
C THR A 139 15.71 3.91 -4.15
N PHE A 140 15.67 3.70 -2.85
CA PHE A 140 15.78 4.76 -1.86
C PHE A 140 17.18 4.78 -1.24
N ARG A 141 17.78 5.97 -1.15
CA ARG A 141 19.14 6.19 -0.65
C ARG A 141 19.14 7.33 0.37
N ASN A 142 20.13 7.30 1.27
CA ASN A 142 20.43 8.42 2.17
C ASN A 142 21.48 9.36 1.55
N LEU A 143 21.83 10.44 2.28
CA LEU A 143 22.84 11.42 1.85
C LEU A 143 24.22 10.82 1.54
N SER A 144 24.58 9.74 2.23
CA SER A 144 25.85 9.02 1.99
C SER A 144 25.75 8.02 0.83
N ASN A 145 24.69 8.10 0.02
CA ASN A 145 24.40 7.21 -1.11
C ASN A 145 24.23 5.72 -0.73
N ASN A 146 24.04 5.40 0.55
CA ASN A 146 23.71 4.05 0.98
C ASN A 146 22.27 3.72 0.59
N VAL A 147 22.05 2.55 0.01
CA VAL A 147 20.70 2.05 -0.27
C VAL A 147 20.02 1.72 1.07
N LEU A 148 18.87 2.33 1.29
CA LEU A 148 18.00 2.07 2.45
C LEU A 148 17.01 0.95 2.12
N ALA A 149 16.43 1.01 0.92
CA ALA A 149 15.44 0.03 0.47
C ALA A 149 15.28 0.03 -1.04
N ASN A 150 14.85 -1.10 -1.57
CA ASN A 150 14.27 -1.23 -2.90
C ASN A 150 12.78 -1.59 -2.77
N VAL A 151 11.93 -0.88 -3.51
CA VAL A 151 10.49 -1.14 -3.49
C VAL A 151 10.00 -1.31 -4.91
N LYS A 152 9.39 -2.46 -5.19
CA LYS A 152 8.67 -2.71 -6.44
C LYS A 152 7.19 -2.48 -6.22
N GLU A 153 6.53 -1.88 -7.20
CA GLU A 153 5.07 -1.78 -7.23
C GLU A 153 4.54 -2.29 -8.57
N TRP A 154 3.34 -2.87 -8.52
CA TRP A 154 2.69 -3.44 -9.70
C TRP A 154 1.38 -2.75 -10.02
N HIS A 155 1.20 -2.47 -11.31
CA HIS A 155 -0.03 -1.92 -11.85
C HIS A 155 -0.56 -2.80 -12.96
N MET A 156 -1.82 -3.25 -12.85
CA MET A 156 -2.51 -3.89 -13.94
C MET A 156 -3.14 -2.83 -14.83
N ARG A 157 -2.62 -2.71 -16.06
CA ARG A 157 -3.11 -1.76 -17.06
C ARG A 157 -4.19 -2.42 -17.91
N THR A 158 -5.40 -1.85 -17.92
CA THR A 158 -6.56 -2.45 -18.60
C THR A 158 -7.33 -1.42 -19.40
N GLU A 159 -7.89 -1.84 -20.57
CA GLU A 159 -8.79 -1.01 -21.35
C GLU A 159 -10.16 -0.94 -20.67
N ARG A 160 -10.64 0.27 -20.39
CA ARG A 160 -11.86 0.52 -19.61
C ARG A 160 -13.13 -0.10 -20.22
N ASP A 161 -13.26 -0.10 -21.55
CA ASP A 161 -14.44 -0.65 -22.23
C ASP A 161 -14.62 -2.15 -21.99
N LYS A 162 -13.52 -2.89 -21.91
CA LYS A 162 -13.50 -4.34 -21.71
C LYS A 162 -13.82 -4.71 -20.27
N ALA A 163 -13.32 -3.92 -19.31
CA ALA A 163 -13.57 -4.13 -17.88
C ALA A 163 -15.05 -3.95 -17.53
N ARG A 164 -15.70 -2.90 -18.07
CA ARG A 164 -17.10 -2.60 -17.83
C ARG A 164 -18.06 -3.67 -18.38
N LYS A 165 -17.72 -4.32 -19.50
CA LYS A 165 -18.59 -5.34 -20.14
C LYS A 165 -18.64 -6.67 -19.36
N ARG A 166 -17.67 -6.95 -18.49
CA ARG A 166 -17.55 -8.27 -17.82
C ARG A 166 -18.16 -8.34 -16.43
N ASN A 167 -18.62 -7.24 -15.87
CA ASN A 167 -19.42 -7.11 -14.63
C ASN A 167 -19.01 -8.05 -13.47
N LYS A 168 -17.69 -8.27 -13.29
CA LYS A 168 -17.13 -9.24 -12.33
C LYS A 168 -17.59 -9.04 -10.88
N TYR A 169 -17.98 -7.81 -10.53
CA TYR A 169 -18.35 -7.42 -9.18
C TYR A 169 -19.86 -7.13 -9.03
N GLU A 170 -20.69 -7.64 -9.97
CA GLU A 170 -22.15 -7.42 -9.98
C GLU A 170 -22.84 -7.83 -8.67
N ASN A 171 -22.33 -8.88 -8.03
CA ASN A 171 -22.87 -9.40 -6.77
C ASN A 171 -22.19 -8.87 -5.51
N LEU A 172 -21.11 -8.07 -5.65
CA LEU A 172 -20.45 -7.47 -4.51
C LEU A 172 -21.29 -6.30 -4.00
N ARG A 173 -21.59 -6.27 -2.71
CA ARG A 173 -22.33 -5.20 -2.03
C ARG A 173 -21.56 -4.73 -0.81
N PRO A 174 -21.62 -3.42 -0.46
CA PRO A 174 -21.15 -2.93 0.82
C PRO A 174 -21.76 -3.75 1.97
N ALA A 175 -20.97 -4.01 2.99
CA ALA A 175 -21.47 -4.67 4.19
C ALA A 175 -22.43 -3.74 4.98
N THR A 176 -23.37 -4.34 5.66
CA THR A 176 -24.26 -3.69 6.63
C THR A 176 -24.20 -4.48 7.93
N TYR A 177 -24.29 -3.80 9.05
CA TYR A 177 -24.14 -4.40 10.38
C TYR A 177 -25.27 -3.98 11.30
N THR A 178 -25.66 -4.89 12.16
CA THR A 178 -26.46 -4.58 13.35
C THR A 178 -25.56 -3.97 14.44
N PRO A 179 -26.12 -3.24 15.42
CA PRO A 179 -25.34 -2.73 16.55
C PRO A 179 -24.52 -3.84 17.26
N SER A 180 -25.10 -5.01 17.46
CA SER A 180 -24.42 -6.14 18.09
C SER A 180 -23.22 -6.67 17.27
N GLU A 181 -23.29 -6.66 15.96
CA GLU A 181 -22.15 -7.03 15.09
C GLU A 181 -21.04 -5.99 15.16
N ILE A 182 -21.39 -4.70 15.21
CA ILE A 182 -20.41 -3.62 15.42
C ILE A 182 -19.69 -3.79 16.76
N GLU A 183 -20.44 -4.04 17.86
CA GLU A 183 -19.86 -4.28 19.18
C GLU A 183 -18.88 -5.46 19.17
N LYS A 184 -19.23 -6.55 18.49
CA LYS A 184 -18.32 -7.70 18.31
C LYS A 184 -17.05 -7.30 17.59
N ILE A 185 -17.15 -6.58 16.47
CA ILE A 185 -15.98 -6.11 15.72
C ILE A 185 -15.11 -5.20 16.61
N TYR A 186 -15.71 -4.29 17.37
CA TYR A 186 -14.96 -3.39 18.25
C TYR A 186 -14.28 -4.16 19.40
N SER A 187 -14.91 -5.19 19.95
CA SER A 187 -14.28 -6.05 20.95
C SER A 187 -13.09 -6.86 20.43
N GLU A 188 -12.99 -7.05 19.12
CA GLU A 188 -11.82 -7.69 18.53
C GLU A 188 -10.59 -6.77 18.51
N TYR A 189 -10.78 -5.43 18.39
CA TYR A 189 -9.68 -4.48 18.51
C TYR A 189 -9.00 -4.54 19.89
N ASP A 190 -9.76 -4.83 20.95
CA ASP A 190 -9.22 -4.96 22.32
C ASP A 190 -8.29 -6.18 22.47
N LYS A 191 -8.33 -7.11 21.52
CA LYS A 191 -7.48 -8.32 21.50
C LYS A 191 -6.20 -8.12 20.68
N GLU A 192 -6.03 -6.99 20.05
CA GLU A 192 -4.82 -6.69 19.28
C GLU A 192 -3.60 -6.62 20.21
N ILE A 193 -2.55 -7.36 19.88
CA ILE A 193 -1.35 -7.47 20.71
C ILE A 193 -0.21 -6.75 20.01
N ILE A 194 0.26 -5.65 20.58
CA ILE A 194 1.50 -4.98 20.20
C ILE A 194 2.57 -5.45 21.17
N ARG A 195 3.57 -6.14 20.66
CA ARG A 195 4.66 -6.67 21.48
C ARG A 195 5.54 -5.58 22.07
N GLY A 196 5.81 -4.51 21.31
CA GLY A 196 6.61 -3.37 21.73
C GLY A 196 8.01 -3.79 22.21
N SER A 197 8.42 -3.28 23.36
CA SER A 197 9.72 -3.54 23.97
C SER A 197 9.94 -4.96 24.51
N ASN A 198 8.92 -5.83 24.47
CA ASN A 198 9.07 -7.25 24.81
C ASN A 198 9.69 -8.00 23.62
N PRO A 199 10.99 -8.38 23.64
CA PRO A 199 11.66 -8.93 22.48
C PRO A 199 11.02 -10.23 21.98
N ARG A 200 10.94 -10.41 20.68
CA ARG A 200 10.65 -11.69 20.06
C ARG A 200 11.96 -12.37 19.72
N TYR A 201 12.38 -13.32 20.51
CA TYR A 201 13.60 -14.06 20.22
C TYR A 201 13.37 -15.12 19.16
N TRP A 202 14.33 -15.26 18.25
CA TRP A 202 14.30 -16.29 17.22
C TRP A 202 14.19 -17.71 17.81
N ASP A 203 14.84 -17.93 18.95
CA ASP A 203 14.82 -19.22 19.66
C ASP A 203 13.40 -19.67 20.02
N ASP A 204 12.56 -18.72 20.41
CA ASP A 204 11.18 -18.97 20.90
C ASP A 204 10.15 -19.08 19.77
N VAL A 205 10.53 -18.83 18.51
CA VAL A 205 9.61 -18.92 17.38
C VAL A 205 9.35 -20.39 17.05
N ILE A 206 8.09 -20.75 16.87
CA ILE A 206 7.65 -22.10 16.50
C ILE A 206 7.14 -22.08 15.04
N VAL A 207 7.68 -22.98 14.20
CA VAL A 207 7.17 -23.15 12.84
C VAL A 207 5.73 -23.63 12.90
N GLY A 208 4.85 -22.95 12.15
CA GLY A 208 3.40 -23.21 12.17
C GLY A 208 2.62 -22.35 13.13
N GLU A 209 3.26 -21.58 14.03
CA GLU A 209 2.53 -20.65 14.89
C GLU A 209 1.81 -19.57 14.09
N LYS A 210 0.63 -19.16 14.55
CA LYS A 210 -0.13 -18.05 14.00
C LYS A 210 0.26 -16.76 14.70
N LEU A 211 0.34 -15.68 13.94
CA LEU A 211 0.49 -14.33 14.48
C LEU A 211 -0.88 -13.86 15.00
N ALA A 212 -0.87 -13.01 16.01
CA ALA A 212 -2.10 -12.35 16.47
C ALA A 212 -2.70 -11.53 15.32
N PRO A 213 -4.02 -11.59 15.10
CA PRO A 213 -4.65 -10.86 14.01
C PRO A 213 -4.65 -9.35 14.26
N VAL A 214 -4.62 -8.59 13.17
CA VAL A 214 -4.90 -7.16 13.16
C VAL A 214 -6.22 -6.94 12.44
N ILE A 215 -7.10 -6.11 13.01
CA ILE A 215 -8.43 -5.86 12.48
C ILE A 215 -8.50 -4.45 11.92
N LYS A 216 -9.14 -4.30 10.77
CA LYS A 216 -9.37 -3.00 10.12
C LYS A 216 -10.81 -2.93 9.61
N GLY A 217 -11.57 -2.03 10.20
CA GLY A 217 -12.96 -1.80 9.77
C GLY A 217 -13.98 -1.80 10.93
N PRO A 218 -15.26 -1.63 10.63
CA PRO A 218 -15.80 -1.38 9.29
C PRO A 218 -15.19 -0.15 8.64
N LEU A 219 -14.70 -0.28 7.40
CA LEU A 219 -14.00 0.78 6.69
C LEU A 219 -14.92 1.98 6.48
N ARG A 220 -14.49 3.15 6.92
CA ARG A 220 -15.19 4.43 6.73
C ARG A 220 -14.48 5.28 5.68
N VAL A 221 -15.20 6.20 5.07
CA VAL A 221 -14.56 7.25 4.26
C VAL A 221 -13.54 8.04 5.09
N THR A 222 -13.82 8.24 6.39
CA THR A 222 -12.88 8.89 7.32
C THR A 222 -11.54 8.15 7.40
N ASP A 223 -11.51 6.83 7.32
CA ASP A 223 -10.27 6.05 7.35
C ASP A 223 -9.46 6.25 6.06
N ASN A 224 -10.12 6.41 4.91
CA ASN A 224 -9.48 6.81 3.66
C ASN A 224 -8.94 8.25 3.72
N VAL A 225 -9.64 9.17 4.38
CA VAL A 225 -9.15 10.53 4.63
C VAL A 225 -7.93 10.52 5.56
N ALA A 226 -7.97 9.75 6.65
CA ALA A 226 -6.84 9.57 7.57
C ALA A 226 -5.60 9.00 6.84
N TRP A 227 -5.81 7.97 6.01
CA TRP A 227 -4.76 7.46 5.15
C TRP A 227 -4.15 8.54 4.25
N LYS A 228 -4.97 9.38 3.60
CA LYS A 228 -4.48 10.47 2.75
C LYS A 228 -3.65 11.50 3.51
N ILE A 229 -3.98 11.76 4.77
CA ILE A 229 -3.19 12.65 5.64
C ILE A 229 -1.81 12.04 5.92
N GLY A 230 -1.74 10.79 6.31
CA GLY A 230 -0.49 10.09 6.62
C GLY A 230 0.36 9.75 5.39
N TRP A 231 -0.28 9.31 4.30
CA TRP A 231 0.38 8.98 3.04
C TRP A 231 0.88 10.21 2.30
N GLY A 232 0.11 11.32 2.40
CA GLY A 232 0.45 12.62 1.87
C GLY A 232 -0.19 12.98 0.55
N PHE A 233 0.15 14.17 0.07
CA PHE A 233 -0.39 14.72 -1.17
C PHE A 233 0.10 13.95 -2.39
N ARG A 234 -0.86 13.64 -3.26
CA ARG A 234 -0.59 13.15 -4.61
C ARG A 234 -1.06 14.22 -5.62
N PRO A 235 -0.46 14.28 -6.82
CA PRO A 235 -0.83 15.31 -7.82
C PRO A 235 -2.33 15.36 -8.14
N PHE A 236 -3.03 14.24 -7.98
CA PHE A 236 -4.48 14.14 -8.22
C PHE A 236 -5.34 14.84 -7.16
N THR A 237 -4.79 15.17 -5.99
CA THR A 237 -5.52 15.79 -4.86
C THR A 237 -5.00 17.18 -4.53
N TYR A 238 -4.39 17.86 -5.48
CA TYR A 238 -4.03 19.27 -5.31
C TYR A 238 -5.27 20.16 -5.25
N ALA A 239 -5.24 21.15 -4.34
CA ALA A 239 -6.35 22.06 -4.12
C ALA A 239 -6.27 23.31 -5.01
N HIS A 240 -7.45 23.87 -5.35
CA HIS A 240 -7.62 25.20 -5.95
C HIS A 240 -6.73 25.42 -7.19
N LYS A 241 -5.96 26.52 -7.22
CA LYS A 241 -5.12 26.91 -8.36
C LYS A 241 -4.20 25.77 -8.79
N LEU A 242 -3.56 25.09 -7.84
CA LEU A 242 -2.64 24.00 -8.12
C LEU A 242 -3.36 22.81 -8.77
N GLY A 243 -4.55 22.47 -8.29
CA GLY A 243 -5.42 21.45 -8.87
C GLY A 243 -5.88 21.80 -10.29
N VAL A 244 -6.25 23.07 -10.52
CA VAL A 244 -6.63 23.57 -11.87
C VAL A 244 -5.44 23.52 -12.84
N GLU A 245 -4.25 23.92 -12.42
CA GLU A 245 -3.04 23.82 -13.23
C GLU A 245 -2.70 22.36 -13.57
N TYR A 246 -2.86 21.44 -12.63
CA TYR A 246 -2.68 20.02 -12.86
C TYR A 246 -3.76 19.46 -13.82
N TYR A 247 -5.03 19.83 -13.63
CA TYR A 247 -6.11 19.47 -14.54
C TYR A 247 -5.84 19.91 -15.99
N LYS A 248 -5.41 21.15 -16.19
CA LYS A 248 -5.08 21.67 -17.54
C LYS A 248 -3.99 20.85 -18.23
N LYS A 249 -3.00 20.37 -17.49
CA LYS A 249 -1.90 19.53 -17.99
C LYS A 249 -2.30 18.06 -18.17
N HIS A 250 -3.26 17.58 -17.36
CA HIS A 250 -3.64 16.17 -17.29
C HIS A 250 -5.18 15.97 -17.28
N PRO A 251 -5.90 16.47 -18.28
CA PRO A 251 -7.37 16.47 -18.30
C PRO A 251 -7.97 15.04 -18.23
N MET A 252 -7.22 14.03 -18.68
CA MET A 252 -7.64 12.63 -18.65
C MET A 252 -7.64 12.01 -17.24
N ALA A 253 -7.02 12.67 -16.26
CA ALA A 253 -7.04 12.26 -14.85
C ALA A 253 -8.30 12.74 -14.10
N TYR A 254 -9.16 13.53 -14.77
CA TYR A 254 -10.35 14.13 -14.19
C TYR A 254 -11.59 13.67 -14.92
N ILE A 255 -12.68 13.59 -14.19
CA ILE A 255 -14.01 13.30 -14.73
C ILE A 255 -15.00 14.30 -14.13
N THR A 256 -15.78 14.93 -15.00
CA THR A 256 -16.79 15.90 -14.58
C THR A 256 -17.86 15.20 -13.73
N ASN A 257 -18.15 15.76 -12.56
CA ASN A 257 -19.22 15.30 -11.68
C ASN A 257 -20.61 15.82 -12.14
N ASP A 258 -21.65 15.45 -11.41
CA ASP A 258 -23.04 15.81 -11.76
C ASP A 258 -23.32 17.32 -11.64
N SER A 259 -22.50 18.05 -10.90
CA SER A 259 -22.53 19.51 -10.80
C SER A 259 -21.76 20.22 -11.93
N GLY A 260 -21.24 19.47 -12.91
CA GLY A 260 -20.46 20.05 -14.03
C GLY A 260 -19.00 20.38 -13.66
N ILE A 261 -18.51 19.97 -12.51
CA ILE A 261 -17.16 20.28 -12.01
C ILE A 261 -16.20 19.15 -12.35
N PRO A 262 -15.07 19.43 -13.07
CA PRO A 262 -14.00 18.45 -13.25
C PRO A 262 -13.37 18.09 -11.91
N ASP A 263 -13.39 16.82 -11.55
CA ASP A 263 -12.85 16.33 -10.29
C ASP A 263 -11.96 15.10 -10.51
N THR A 264 -11.07 14.83 -9.56
CA THR A 264 -10.07 13.78 -9.65
C THR A 264 -10.68 12.39 -9.77
N SER A 265 -10.04 11.52 -10.55
CA SER A 265 -10.42 10.11 -10.60
C SER A 265 -10.14 9.35 -9.28
N GLU A 266 -9.33 9.88 -8.39
CA GLU A 266 -9.10 9.32 -7.05
C GLU A 266 -10.35 9.32 -6.17
N ARG A 267 -11.37 10.11 -6.51
CA ARG A 267 -12.61 10.15 -5.72
C ARG A 267 -13.37 8.81 -5.67
N VAL A 268 -12.97 7.81 -6.45
CA VAL A 268 -13.44 6.42 -6.28
C VAL A 268 -13.30 5.90 -4.83
N HIS A 269 -12.40 6.49 -4.06
CA HIS A 269 -12.13 6.11 -2.67
C HIS A 269 -13.06 6.78 -1.65
N TRP A 270 -13.85 7.79 -2.06
CA TRP A 270 -14.77 8.52 -1.15
C TRP A 270 -16.12 8.88 -1.76
N ASP A 271 -16.32 8.62 -3.06
CA ASP A 271 -17.57 8.87 -3.78
C ASP A 271 -18.12 7.55 -4.34
N PRO A 272 -19.16 6.98 -3.69
CA PRO A 272 -19.75 5.71 -4.13
C PRO A 272 -20.36 5.77 -5.54
N GLN A 273 -20.99 6.91 -5.90
CA GLN A 273 -21.60 7.06 -7.21
C GLN A 273 -20.53 7.07 -8.31
N PHE A 274 -19.42 7.74 -8.05
CA PHE A 274 -18.32 7.73 -8.98
C PHE A 274 -17.64 6.35 -9.09
N ALA A 275 -17.49 5.62 -7.98
CA ALA A 275 -16.99 4.24 -8.01
C ALA A 275 -17.87 3.34 -8.90
N GLN A 276 -19.20 3.50 -8.85
CA GLN A 276 -20.14 2.77 -9.70
C GLN A 276 -19.96 3.11 -11.19
N LEU A 277 -19.66 4.36 -11.53
CA LEU A 277 -19.36 4.75 -12.92
C LEU A 277 -18.13 4.03 -13.50
N VAL A 278 -17.18 3.66 -12.68
CA VAL A 278 -15.98 2.91 -13.08
C VAL A 278 -16.10 1.39 -12.89
N GLY A 279 -17.28 0.90 -12.49
CA GLY A 279 -17.62 -0.52 -12.41
C GLY A 279 -17.32 -1.18 -11.05
N VAL A 280 -17.18 -0.39 -9.99
CA VAL A 280 -17.05 -0.88 -8.61
C VAL A 280 -18.31 -0.51 -7.82
N PRO A 281 -18.88 -1.41 -7.01
CA PRO A 281 -20.19 -1.20 -6.38
C PRO A 281 -20.28 -0.01 -5.42
N SER A 282 -19.18 0.37 -4.79
CA SER A 282 -19.08 1.49 -3.84
C SER A 282 -17.64 1.98 -3.76
N SER A 283 -17.40 3.05 -3.01
CA SER A 283 -16.05 3.49 -2.67
C SER A 283 -15.29 2.39 -1.90
N TYR A 284 -13.98 2.43 -2.00
CA TYR A 284 -13.09 1.38 -1.50
C TYR A 284 -11.77 1.95 -1.00
N ASP A 285 -11.02 1.14 -0.25
CA ASP A 285 -9.71 1.51 0.28
C ASP A 285 -8.65 1.74 -0.80
N PHE A 286 -7.52 2.29 -0.40
CA PHE A 286 -6.33 2.34 -1.24
C PHE A 286 -5.53 1.04 -1.14
N GLY A 287 -5.01 0.54 -2.26
CA GLY A 287 -4.16 -0.65 -2.25
C GLY A 287 -2.95 -0.52 -1.31
N PRO A 288 -2.15 0.56 -1.38
CA PRO A 288 -1.04 0.80 -0.44
C PRO A 288 -1.46 0.88 1.03
N GLN A 289 -2.65 1.40 1.34
CA GLN A 289 -3.21 1.42 2.70
C GLN A 289 -3.38 0.01 3.24
N ARG A 290 -3.97 -0.90 2.45
CA ARG A 290 -4.17 -2.29 2.84
C ARG A 290 -2.85 -3.04 3.02
N VAL A 291 -1.84 -2.73 2.19
CA VAL A 291 -0.49 -3.28 2.35
C VAL A 291 0.15 -2.80 3.64
N ALA A 292 -0.05 -1.53 4.01
CA ALA A 292 0.44 -1.00 5.28
C ALA A 292 -0.24 -1.69 6.48
N TRP A 293 -1.54 -1.97 6.40
CA TRP A 293 -2.24 -2.77 7.42
C TRP A 293 -1.68 -4.20 7.54
N LEU A 294 -1.36 -4.85 6.41
CA LEU A 294 -0.77 -6.18 6.44
C LEU A 294 0.64 -6.17 7.04
N CYS A 295 1.41 -5.11 6.80
CA CYS A 295 2.73 -4.90 7.41
C CYS A 295 2.63 -4.75 8.94
N GLN A 296 1.55 -4.17 9.46
CA GLN A 296 1.31 -4.01 10.90
C GLN A 296 1.22 -5.36 11.63
N VAL A 297 0.72 -6.42 11.00
CA VAL A 297 0.74 -7.78 11.58
C VAL A 297 2.16 -8.19 11.97
N LEU A 298 3.14 -7.86 11.14
CA LEU A 298 4.54 -8.18 11.40
C LEU A 298 5.13 -7.30 12.50
N THR A 299 4.91 -5.98 12.43
CA THR A 299 5.47 -5.04 13.41
C THR A 299 4.89 -5.26 14.81
N ASN A 300 3.62 -5.64 14.90
CA ASN A 300 2.99 -6.03 16.15
C ASN A 300 3.58 -7.33 16.73
N TRP A 301 3.91 -8.31 15.85
CA TRP A 301 4.40 -9.63 16.28
C TRP A 301 5.90 -9.64 16.62
N MET A 302 6.73 -8.96 15.85
CA MET A 302 8.19 -9.07 15.96
C MET A 302 8.78 -8.32 17.14
N GLY A 303 8.05 -7.36 17.74
CA GLY A 303 8.58 -6.45 18.75
C GLY A 303 9.57 -5.43 18.16
N ASP A 304 10.06 -4.53 19.00
CA ASP A 304 10.87 -3.40 18.57
C ASP A 304 12.28 -3.81 18.05
N GLU A 305 12.80 -4.93 18.52
CA GLU A 305 14.13 -5.43 18.10
C GLU A 305 14.09 -6.23 16.79
N GLY A 306 12.91 -6.60 16.31
CA GLY A 306 12.75 -7.29 15.04
C GLY A 306 12.97 -6.37 13.84
N PHE A 307 13.48 -6.93 12.74
CA PHE A 307 13.73 -6.18 11.52
C PHE A 307 13.16 -6.90 10.29
N ILE A 308 12.24 -6.25 9.56
CA ILE A 308 11.70 -6.77 8.32
C ILE A 308 12.72 -6.54 7.22
N THR A 309 13.33 -7.61 6.71
CA THR A 309 14.30 -7.55 5.62
C THR A 309 13.62 -7.63 4.26
N LYS A 310 12.52 -8.41 4.16
CA LYS A 310 11.70 -8.53 2.95
C LYS A 310 10.23 -8.57 3.32
N PHE A 311 9.42 -7.91 2.51
CA PHE A 311 7.96 -7.93 2.62
C PHE A 311 7.35 -7.78 1.23
N TRP A 312 6.36 -8.58 0.90
CA TRP A 312 5.61 -8.45 -0.35
C TRP A 312 4.13 -8.68 -0.11
N SER A 313 3.31 -8.09 -0.94
CA SER A 313 1.88 -8.37 -0.93
C SER A 313 1.21 -8.12 -2.28
N GLU A 314 0.12 -8.83 -2.51
CA GLU A 314 -0.75 -8.68 -3.68
C GLU A 314 -2.20 -8.47 -3.24
N VAL A 315 -2.82 -7.44 -3.79
CA VAL A 315 -4.24 -7.15 -3.60
C VAL A 315 -5.05 -8.00 -4.57
N ARG A 316 -6.02 -8.74 -4.06
CA ARG A 316 -6.78 -9.73 -4.84
C ARG A 316 -8.20 -9.30 -5.16
N ARG A 317 -8.84 -8.51 -4.28
CA ARG A 317 -10.23 -8.06 -4.40
C ARG A 317 -10.39 -6.64 -3.87
N PHE A 318 -11.49 -6.00 -4.23
CA PHE A 318 -11.87 -4.73 -3.61
C PHE A 318 -12.26 -4.93 -2.15
N ASN A 319 -11.94 -3.94 -1.33
CA ASN A 319 -12.39 -3.75 0.02
C ASN A 319 -13.24 -2.48 0.05
N LEU A 320 -14.53 -2.64 0.14
CA LEU A 320 -15.47 -1.54 0.05
C LEU A 320 -15.57 -0.78 1.37
N VAL A 321 -15.95 0.50 1.29
CA VAL A 321 -16.42 1.22 2.48
C VAL A 321 -17.57 0.41 3.11
N GLY A 322 -17.46 0.13 4.40
CA GLY A 322 -18.30 -0.78 5.15
C GLY A 322 -17.70 -2.17 5.40
N ASP A 323 -16.71 -2.61 4.62
CA ASP A 323 -16.09 -3.92 4.83
C ASP A 323 -15.16 -3.93 6.04
N THR A 324 -15.04 -5.08 6.69
CA THR A 324 -14.10 -5.33 7.80
C THR A 324 -13.10 -6.39 7.39
N HIS A 325 -11.83 -6.20 7.75
CA HIS A 325 -10.74 -7.13 7.45
C HIS A 325 -10.11 -7.70 8.70
N TRP A 326 -9.82 -8.99 8.67
CA TRP A 326 -8.94 -9.70 9.58
C TRP A 326 -7.65 -10.03 8.85
N LEU A 327 -6.55 -9.44 9.31
CA LEU A 327 -5.22 -9.60 8.74
C LEU A 327 -4.44 -10.54 9.64
N GLU A 328 -3.90 -11.59 9.08
CA GLU A 328 -3.31 -12.69 9.81
C GLU A 328 -1.97 -13.12 9.20
N GLY A 329 -1.21 -13.89 9.95
CA GLY A 329 0.02 -14.49 9.48
C GLY A 329 0.32 -15.83 10.12
N LYS A 330 1.24 -16.56 9.48
CA LYS A 330 1.73 -17.86 9.96
C LYS A 330 3.20 -18.01 9.68
N VAL A 331 3.96 -18.47 10.68
CA VAL A 331 5.37 -18.81 10.49
C VAL A 331 5.50 -20.06 9.61
N LEU A 332 6.19 -19.92 8.50
CA LEU A 332 6.45 -21.02 7.57
C LEU A 332 7.79 -21.71 7.84
N LYS A 333 8.83 -20.91 8.19
CA LYS A 333 10.20 -21.41 8.25
C LYS A 333 11.03 -20.56 9.20
N LYS A 334 11.99 -21.21 9.86
CA LYS A 334 13.10 -20.58 10.58
C LYS A 334 14.41 -21.01 9.92
N GLU A 335 15.33 -20.08 9.74
CA GLU A 335 16.65 -20.41 9.19
C GLU A 335 17.75 -19.49 9.72
N LYS A 336 18.96 -20.03 9.83
CA LYS A 336 20.17 -19.27 10.07
C LYS A 336 20.87 -19.06 8.73
N HIS A 337 21.20 -17.81 8.44
CA HIS A 337 21.95 -17.45 7.24
C HIS A 337 23.07 -16.52 7.63
N HIS A 338 24.30 -17.04 7.67
CA HIS A 338 25.44 -16.38 8.31
C HIS A 338 25.10 -15.99 9.76
N ASP A 339 25.27 -14.73 10.12
CA ASP A 339 24.98 -14.20 11.47
C ASP A 339 23.51 -13.78 11.67
N LYS A 340 22.65 -14.01 10.65
CA LYS A 340 21.24 -13.60 10.67
C LYS A 340 20.32 -14.74 11.05
N HIS A 341 19.37 -14.44 11.90
CA HIS A 341 18.34 -15.36 12.38
C HIS A 341 17.00 -14.99 11.77
N LEU A 342 16.65 -15.66 10.68
CA LEU A 342 15.54 -15.29 9.80
C LEU A 342 14.31 -16.15 10.07
N VAL A 343 13.15 -15.52 9.98
CA VAL A 343 11.83 -16.16 10.03
C VAL A 343 11.06 -15.79 8.77
N THR A 344 10.60 -16.79 8.02
CA THR A 344 9.72 -16.60 6.86
C THR A 344 8.27 -16.75 7.31
N ILE A 345 7.44 -15.76 6.93
CA ILE A 345 6.06 -15.65 7.35
C ILE A 345 5.16 -15.53 6.12
N GLU A 346 4.08 -16.30 6.09
CA GLU A 346 2.96 -16.12 5.17
C GLU A 346 1.95 -15.17 5.79
N LEU A 347 1.37 -14.29 4.96
CA LEU A 347 0.42 -13.27 5.37
C LEU A 347 -0.81 -13.29 4.47
N TRP A 348 -1.96 -13.03 5.05
CA TRP A 348 -3.22 -12.89 4.29
C TRP A 348 -4.19 -11.96 5.04
N GLY A 349 -5.19 -11.50 4.31
CA GLY A 349 -6.32 -10.79 4.87
C GLY A 349 -7.62 -11.30 4.27
N LYS A 350 -8.62 -11.53 5.11
CA LYS A 350 -9.97 -11.90 4.72
C LYS A 350 -10.95 -10.82 5.15
N ASP A 351 -11.99 -10.64 4.36
CA ASP A 351 -13.10 -9.77 4.73
C ASP A 351 -14.18 -10.55 5.56
N GLN A 352 -15.24 -9.87 5.97
CA GLN A 352 -16.35 -10.46 6.70
C GLN A 352 -17.14 -11.52 5.90
N ARG A 353 -16.85 -11.71 4.63
CA ARG A 353 -17.40 -12.76 3.75
C ARG A 353 -16.48 -13.99 3.66
N GLU A 354 -15.42 -14.04 4.49
CA GLU A 354 -14.35 -15.04 4.43
C GLU A 354 -13.58 -15.04 3.09
N GLU A 355 -13.73 -13.97 2.28
CA GLU A 355 -13.03 -13.86 1.02
C GLU A 355 -11.63 -13.28 1.22
N GLN A 356 -10.63 -13.97 0.65
CA GLN A 356 -9.25 -13.51 0.70
C GLN A 356 -9.05 -12.29 -0.22
N THR A 357 -8.78 -11.13 0.37
CA THR A 357 -8.69 -9.84 -0.31
C THR A 357 -7.26 -9.40 -0.57
N ILE A 358 -6.32 -9.90 0.24
CA ILE A 358 -4.88 -9.63 0.16
C ILE A 358 -4.09 -10.88 0.56
N THR A 359 -2.95 -11.09 -0.09
CA THR A 359 -1.96 -12.10 0.26
C THR A 359 -0.59 -11.47 0.36
N GLY A 360 0.32 -12.07 1.10
CA GLY A 360 1.67 -11.58 1.22
C GLY A 360 2.62 -12.56 1.89
N GLY A 361 3.82 -12.11 2.08
CA GLY A 361 4.83 -12.83 2.83
C GLY A 361 5.97 -11.92 3.25
N ALA A 362 6.71 -12.36 4.24
CA ALA A 362 7.81 -11.58 4.79
C ALA A 362 8.98 -12.47 5.21
N THR A 363 10.15 -11.84 5.29
CA THR A 363 11.31 -12.36 6.02
C THR A 363 11.65 -11.35 7.11
N VAL A 364 11.64 -11.81 8.34
CA VAL A 364 11.94 -11.01 9.53
C VAL A 364 13.21 -11.56 10.17
N GLU A 365 14.14 -10.67 10.47
CA GLU A 365 15.32 -10.94 11.29
C GLU A 365 14.98 -10.68 12.75
N LEU A 366 15.28 -11.61 13.64
CA LEU A 366 14.99 -11.53 15.07
C LEU A 366 16.26 -11.70 15.90
N PRO A 367 16.33 -11.09 17.10
CA PRO A 367 17.43 -11.30 18.02
C PRO A 367 17.45 -12.73 18.57
N LEU A 368 18.64 -13.16 19.01
CA LEU A 368 18.79 -14.37 19.82
C LEU A 368 18.60 -14.04 21.31
N ARG A 369 18.16 -15.05 22.06
CA ARG A 369 18.22 -15.01 23.51
C ARG A 369 19.70 -15.02 23.94
N LYS A 370 20.10 -14.03 24.72
CA LYS A 370 21.45 -13.95 25.30
C LYS A 370 21.63 -14.95 26.42
#